data_e728761398854ca54898ae49cf82789e
#
_entry.id   e728761398854ca54898ae49cf82789e
#
_cell.length_a   1.000
_cell.length_b   1.000
_cell.length_c   1.000
_cell.angle_alpha   90.00
_cell.angle_beta   90.00
_cell.angle_gamma   90.00
#
_symmetry.space_group_name_H-M   'P 1'
#
loop_
_entity.id
_entity.type
_entity.pdbx_description
1 polymer ?
#
loop_
_entity_poly.entity_id
_entity_poly.type
_entity_poly.pdbx_seq_one_letter_code
_entity_poly.pdbx_strand_id
1 'polypeptide(L)'
;LEEMCPYVYETAVSPHLASRLEGTPVRMDRVLEDFRKVCEKYDYVTMEGSGGILCPLCIDEADIRLPEVVKACGLGCLLIADAGLGTINGVGLTAYYLKQQGIALKGIIFNHYETGNLLHEDNRKMCEYYTGIPVVACVADGDTELSMDAETLKGLYA
;
A
#
# COMPACT_ATOMS: atom_id res chain seq x y z
N LEU A 1 -5.12 13.81 14.87
CA LEU A 1 -5.43 13.54 13.46
C LEU A 1 -4.47 14.24 12.49
N GLU A 2 -4.01 15.48 12.79
CA GLU A 2 -3.07 16.22 11.92
C GLU A 2 -1.75 15.46 11.69
N GLU A 3 -1.23 14.79 12.72
CA GLU A 3 0.00 13.98 12.61
C GLU A 3 -0.19 12.69 11.80
N MET A 4 -1.41 12.16 11.73
CA MET A 4 -1.73 10.94 10.98
C MET A 4 -1.97 11.21 9.49
N CYS A 5 -2.27 12.45 9.12
CA CYS A 5 -2.50 12.87 7.74
C CYS A 5 -1.90 14.26 7.51
N PRO A 6 -0.58 14.35 7.26
CA PRO A 6 0.13 15.64 7.18
C PRO A 6 -0.30 16.53 6.01
N TYR A 7 -0.89 15.93 4.98
CA TYR A 7 -1.39 16.65 3.81
C TYR A 7 -2.81 16.23 3.47
N VAL A 8 -3.72 17.17 3.51
CA VAL A 8 -5.12 17.01 3.09
C VAL A 8 -5.40 18.03 2.01
N TYR A 9 -5.85 17.59 0.85
CA TYR A 9 -6.19 18.42 -0.30
C TYR A 9 -7.69 18.41 -0.56
N GLU A 10 -8.25 19.54 -0.94
CA GLU A 10 -9.66 19.64 -1.35
C GLU A 10 -9.89 19.07 -2.76
N THR A 11 -8.88 19.21 -3.61
CA THR A 11 -8.96 18.76 -5.01
C THR A 11 -8.70 17.27 -5.14
N ALA A 12 -9.72 16.51 -5.52
CA ALA A 12 -9.66 15.03 -5.66
C ALA A 12 -8.94 14.59 -6.94
N VAL A 13 -7.62 14.74 -6.97
CA VAL A 13 -6.73 14.30 -8.05
C VAL A 13 -5.48 13.64 -7.43
N SER A 14 -4.52 13.24 -8.28
CA SER A 14 -3.25 12.68 -7.78
C SER A 14 -2.48 13.67 -6.89
N PRO A 15 -1.78 13.21 -5.83
CA PRO A 15 -1.16 14.09 -4.84
C PRO A 15 -0.26 15.19 -5.41
N HIS A 16 0.59 14.85 -6.38
CA HIS A 16 1.49 15.83 -7.01
C HIS A 16 0.71 16.95 -7.74
N LEU A 17 -0.45 16.63 -8.33
CA LEU A 17 -1.27 17.62 -9.02
C LEU A 17 -2.07 18.46 -8.00
N ALA A 18 -2.65 17.82 -6.98
CA ALA A 18 -3.35 18.53 -5.90
C ALA A 18 -2.41 19.51 -5.20
N SER A 19 -1.22 19.06 -4.81
CA SER A 19 -0.21 19.88 -4.14
C SER A 19 0.20 21.12 -4.95
N ARG A 20 0.30 20.95 -6.29
CA ARG A 20 0.58 22.05 -7.21
C ARG A 20 -0.56 23.04 -7.30
N LEU A 21 -1.80 22.55 -7.46
CA LEU A 21 -2.99 23.39 -7.59
C LEU A 21 -3.26 24.20 -6.32
N GLU A 22 -2.97 23.63 -5.15
CA GLU A 22 -3.23 24.25 -3.85
C GLU A 22 -1.99 24.93 -3.23
N GLY A 23 -0.84 24.89 -3.93
CA GLY A 23 0.39 25.56 -3.49
C GLY A 23 0.98 24.99 -2.20
N THR A 24 0.68 23.70 -1.90
CA THR A 24 1.13 23.03 -0.68
C THR A 24 1.92 21.77 -1.04
N PRO A 25 3.20 21.91 -1.43
CA PRO A 25 4.02 20.78 -1.88
C PRO A 25 4.31 19.78 -0.76
N VAL A 26 4.30 18.50 -1.09
CA VAL A 26 4.68 17.45 -0.16
C VAL A 26 6.18 17.53 0.10
N ARG A 27 6.55 17.52 1.38
CA ARG A 27 7.94 17.56 1.87
C ARG A 27 8.25 16.30 2.66
N MET A 28 9.34 15.64 2.30
CA MET A 28 9.77 14.40 2.93
C MET A 28 10.06 14.58 4.43
N ASP A 29 10.69 15.69 4.81
CA ASP A 29 11.02 15.99 6.21
C ASP A 29 9.76 16.03 7.10
N ARG A 30 8.69 16.66 6.63
CA ARG A 30 7.41 16.71 7.35
C ARG A 30 6.76 15.33 7.45
N VAL A 31 6.74 14.56 6.36
CA VAL A 31 6.18 13.19 6.37
C VAL A 31 6.92 12.33 7.41
N LEU A 32 8.25 12.37 7.41
CA LEU A 32 9.08 11.60 8.34
C LEU A 32 8.93 12.06 9.80
N GLU A 33 8.81 13.35 10.05
CA GLU A 33 8.59 13.89 11.39
C GLU A 33 7.25 13.41 11.95
N ASP A 34 6.17 13.55 11.17
CA ASP A 34 4.84 13.15 11.61
C ASP A 34 4.73 11.62 11.75
N PHE A 35 5.35 10.84 10.84
CA PHE A 35 5.44 9.38 10.99
C PHE A 35 6.14 8.96 12.30
N ARG A 36 7.27 9.60 12.67
CA ARG A 36 7.94 9.31 13.95
C ARG A 36 7.06 9.61 15.15
N LYS A 37 6.35 10.75 15.15
CA LYS A 37 5.41 11.11 16.23
C LYS A 37 4.31 10.06 16.40
N VAL A 38 3.80 9.51 15.29
CA VAL A 38 2.79 8.44 15.33
C VAL A 38 3.40 7.15 15.90
N CYS A 39 4.60 6.76 15.47
CA CYS A 39 5.31 5.58 15.98
C CYS A 39 5.67 5.69 17.48
N GLU A 40 5.87 6.88 18.00
CA GLU A 40 6.08 7.10 19.46
C GLU A 40 4.81 6.90 20.29
N LYS A 41 3.63 7.00 19.66
CA LYS A 41 2.33 6.90 20.35
C LYS A 41 1.67 5.53 20.25
N TYR A 42 1.98 4.76 19.21
CA TYR A 42 1.28 3.52 18.87
C TYR A 42 2.24 2.37 18.62
N ASP A 43 1.90 1.19 19.18
CA ASP A 43 2.70 -0.03 19.00
C ASP A 43 2.65 -0.58 17.58
N TYR A 44 1.55 -0.32 16.85
CA TYR A 44 1.33 -0.75 15.47
C TYR A 44 0.88 0.44 14.62
N VAL A 45 1.58 0.67 13.52
CA VAL A 45 1.30 1.77 12.60
C VAL A 45 1.19 1.23 11.19
N THR A 46 0.07 1.49 10.54
CA THR A 46 -0.14 1.20 9.11
C THR A 46 -0.21 2.52 8.37
N MET A 47 0.59 2.65 7.32
CA MET A 47 0.54 3.80 6.42
C MET A 47 -0.17 3.39 5.12
N GLU A 48 -1.25 4.08 4.78
CA GLU A 48 -1.90 3.91 3.48
C GLU A 48 -1.25 4.82 2.44
N GLY A 49 -0.90 4.24 1.29
CA GLY A 49 -0.39 5.00 0.14
C GLY A 49 -1.51 5.67 -0.66
N SER A 50 -1.21 6.79 -1.28
CA SER A 50 -2.16 7.53 -2.14
C SER A 50 -2.19 6.95 -3.55
N GLY A 51 -2.81 5.80 -3.74
CA GLY A 51 -2.86 5.08 -5.00
C GLY A 51 -1.81 3.97 -5.11
N GLY A 52 -1.39 3.63 -6.33
CA GLY A 52 -0.41 2.55 -6.54
C GLY A 52 1.02 2.97 -6.17
N ILE A 53 1.91 1.98 -6.08
CA ILE A 53 3.31 2.17 -5.63
C ILE A 53 4.11 3.18 -6.48
N LEU A 54 3.72 3.43 -7.73
CA LEU A 54 4.38 4.42 -8.59
C LEU A 54 3.80 5.83 -8.43
N CYS A 55 2.88 6.07 -7.49
CA CYS A 55 2.21 7.36 -7.34
C CYS A 55 3.24 8.45 -7.01
N PRO A 56 3.32 9.54 -7.81
CA PRO A 56 4.12 10.70 -7.49
C PRO A 56 3.41 11.55 -6.43
N LEU A 57 4.16 11.96 -5.40
CA LEU A 57 3.67 12.82 -4.32
C LEU A 57 4.08 14.29 -4.54
N CYS A 58 5.29 14.51 -5.06
CA CYS A 58 5.79 15.80 -5.49
C CYS A 58 6.76 15.60 -6.66
N ILE A 59 6.75 16.48 -7.67
CA ILE A 59 7.65 16.41 -8.83
C ILE A 59 8.25 17.79 -9.21
N ASP A 60 7.79 18.86 -8.60
CA ASP A 60 8.21 20.22 -8.95
C ASP A 60 9.38 20.71 -8.10
N GLU A 61 9.25 20.64 -6.77
CA GLU A 61 10.28 21.06 -5.82
C GLU A 61 11.26 19.93 -5.48
N ALA A 62 10.76 18.70 -5.48
CA ALA A 62 11.54 17.47 -5.27
C ALA A 62 10.84 16.30 -5.97
N ASP A 63 11.61 15.33 -6.49
CA ASP A 63 11.02 14.09 -7.03
C ASP A 63 10.77 13.12 -5.87
N ILE A 64 9.58 13.23 -5.27
CA ILE A 64 9.12 12.38 -4.18
C ILE A 64 8.00 11.48 -4.69
N ARG A 65 8.23 10.18 -4.67
CA ARG A 65 7.26 9.15 -5.01
C ARG A 65 7.01 8.26 -3.80
N LEU A 66 5.94 7.48 -3.83
CA LEU A 66 5.59 6.61 -2.72
C LEU A 66 6.73 5.64 -2.30
N PRO A 67 7.51 5.01 -3.20
CA PRO A 67 8.62 4.14 -2.80
C PRO A 67 9.69 4.83 -1.97
N GLU A 68 9.96 6.12 -2.23
CA GLU A 68 10.93 6.89 -1.45
C GLU A 68 10.46 7.09 -0.01
N VAL A 69 9.15 7.34 0.18
CA VAL A 69 8.53 7.42 1.52
C VAL A 69 8.61 6.09 2.23
N VAL A 70 8.22 4.99 1.58
CA VAL A 70 8.27 3.64 2.13
C VAL A 70 9.68 3.29 2.61
N LYS A 71 10.70 3.56 1.78
CA LYS A 71 12.11 3.33 2.14
C LYS A 71 12.58 4.22 3.28
N ALA A 72 12.25 5.50 3.24
CA ALA A 72 12.67 6.46 4.26
C ALA A 72 12.04 6.17 5.63
N CYS A 73 10.82 5.60 5.66
CA CYS A 73 10.14 5.15 6.86
C CYS A 73 10.58 3.73 7.30
N GLY A 74 11.36 3.01 6.52
CA GLY A 74 11.79 1.63 6.82
C GLY A 74 10.66 0.61 6.77
N LEU A 75 9.62 0.84 5.97
CA LEU A 75 8.43 0.02 5.93
C LEU A 75 8.52 -1.14 4.92
N GLY A 76 7.88 -2.27 5.25
CA GLY A 76 7.45 -3.26 4.27
C GLY A 76 6.07 -2.89 3.70
N CYS A 77 5.67 -3.55 2.62
CA CYS A 77 4.38 -3.34 1.97
C CYS A 77 3.45 -4.53 2.15
N LEU A 78 2.17 -4.24 2.29
CA LEU A 78 1.07 -5.16 2.09
C LEU A 78 0.34 -4.72 0.82
N LEU A 79 0.17 -5.61 -0.15
CA LEU A 79 -0.47 -5.29 -1.42
C LEU A 79 -1.95 -5.65 -1.39
N ILE A 80 -2.79 -4.65 -1.59
CA ILE A 80 -4.23 -4.85 -1.80
C ILE A 80 -4.47 -4.92 -3.31
N ALA A 81 -5.05 -6.01 -3.79
CA ALA A 81 -5.32 -6.23 -5.20
C ALA A 81 -6.77 -6.68 -5.43
N ASP A 82 -7.36 -6.26 -6.54
CA ASP A 82 -8.64 -6.78 -6.98
C ASP A 82 -8.52 -8.27 -7.35
N ALA A 83 -9.54 -9.08 -7.05
CA ALA A 83 -9.50 -10.51 -7.35
C ALA A 83 -9.77 -10.84 -8.83
N GLY A 84 -10.24 -9.87 -9.61
CA GLY A 84 -10.73 -10.04 -10.97
C GLY A 84 -9.67 -10.11 -12.06
N LEU A 85 -10.13 -9.94 -13.28
CA LEU A 85 -9.29 -10.05 -14.49
C LEU A 85 -8.20 -8.96 -14.52
N GLY A 86 -6.96 -9.37 -14.84
CA GLY A 86 -5.79 -8.49 -14.92
C GLY A 86 -4.95 -8.44 -13.65
N THR A 87 -5.43 -9.03 -12.54
CA THR A 87 -4.73 -8.98 -11.25
C THR A 87 -3.38 -9.69 -11.29
N ILE A 88 -3.24 -10.81 -11.98
CA ILE A 88 -1.96 -11.54 -12.10
C ILE A 88 -0.88 -10.61 -12.63
N ASN A 89 -1.18 -9.82 -13.66
CA ASN A 89 -0.24 -8.85 -14.23
C ASN A 89 0.05 -7.71 -13.23
N GLY A 90 -0.99 -7.12 -12.63
CA GLY A 90 -0.84 -6.02 -11.69
C GLY A 90 -0.02 -6.40 -10.46
N VAL A 91 -0.35 -7.52 -9.84
CA VAL A 91 0.35 -8.08 -8.68
C VAL A 91 1.80 -8.46 -9.04
N GLY A 92 1.98 -9.17 -10.16
CA GLY A 92 3.31 -9.60 -10.60
C GLY A 92 4.26 -8.42 -10.87
N LEU A 93 3.79 -7.40 -11.59
CA LEU A 93 4.59 -6.19 -11.86
C LEU A 93 4.89 -5.39 -10.60
N THR A 94 3.91 -5.24 -9.70
CA THR A 94 4.10 -4.55 -8.43
C THR A 94 5.12 -5.28 -7.55
N ALA A 95 4.98 -6.59 -7.40
CA ALA A 95 5.92 -7.41 -6.63
C ALA A 95 7.34 -7.36 -7.21
N TYR A 96 7.47 -7.46 -8.54
CA TYR A 96 8.75 -7.31 -9.21
C TYR A 96 9.37 -5.93 -8.95
N TYR A 97 8.59 -4.86 -9.08
CA TYR A 97 9.07 -3.51 -8.83
C TYR A 97 9.53 -3.31 -7.38
N LEU A 98 8.73 -3.73 -6.40
CA LEU A 98 9.09 -3.66 -4.98
C LEU A 98 10.40 -4.39 -4.70
N LYS A 99 10.57 -5.59 -5.25
CA LYS A 99 11.81 -6.36 -5.15
C LYS A 99 13.02 -5.61 -5.72
N GLN A 100 12.88 -4.97 -6.90
CA GLN A 100 13.96 -4.15 -7.49
C GLN A 100 14.28 -2.92 -6.65
N GLN A 101 13.31 -2.38 -5.92
CA GLN A 101 13.51 -1.26 -5.01
C GLN A 101 14.06 -1.67 -3.63
N GLY A 102 14.22 -2.97 -3.36
CA GLY A 102 14.63 -3.46 -2.05
C GLY A 102 13.56 -3.29 -0.96
N ILE A 103 12.29 -3.17 -1.35
CA ILE A 103 11.15 -3.05 -0.45
C ILE A 103 10.53 -4.44 -0.25
N ALA A 104 10.39 -4.86 1.01
CA ALA A 104 9.76 -6.14 1.34
C ALA A 104 8.26 -6.10 1.05
N LEU A 105 7.75 -7.05 0.26
CA LEU A 105 6.32 -7.34 0.15
C LEU A 105 5.98 -8.45 1.15
N LYS A 106 5.20 -8.10 2.18
CA LYS A 106 4.90 -8.97 3.32
C LYS A 106 3.72 -9.93 3.06
N GLY A 107 2.80 -9.52 2.18
CA GLY A 107 1.62 -10.31 1.85
C GLY A 107 0.76 -9.63 0.79
N ILE A 108 -0.22 -10.37 0.30
CA ILE A 108 -1.22 -9.89 -0.64
C ILE A 108 -2.59 -10.08 0.01
N ILE A 109 -3.48 -9.10 -0.11
CA ILE A 109 -4.91 -9.23 0.21
C ILE A 109 -5.69 -9.08 -1.08
N PHE A 110 -6.58 -10.03 -1.37
CA PHE A 110 -7.52 -9.90 -2.47
C PHE A 110 -8.81 -9.26 -1.99
N ASN A 111 -9.17 -8.15 -2.64
CA ASN A 111 -10.44 -7.47 -2.48
C ASN A 111 -11.44 -7.90 -3.57
N HIS A 112 -12.73 -7.76 -3.31
CA HIS A 112 -13.84 -8.23 -4.17
C HIS A 112 -13.75 -9.73 -4.50
N TYR A 113 -13.26 -10.53 -3.53
CA TYR A 113 -13.06 -11.95 -3.71
C TYR A 113 -14.35 -12.72 -3.45
N GLU A 114 -14.77 -13.55 -4.41
CA GLU A 114 -15.91 -14.44 -4.31
C GLU A 114 -15.42 -15.89 -4.17
N THR A 115 -15.72 -16.52 -3.03
CA THR A 115 -15.42 -17.94 -2.81
C THR A 115 -16.22 -18.82 -3.79
N GLY A 116 -15.54 -19.78 -4.43
CA GLY A 116 -16.14 -20.63 -5.47
C GLY A 116 -16.12 -20.02 -6.88
N ASN A 117 -15.68 -18.78 -7.03
CA ASN A 117 -15.42 -18.18 -8.33
C ASN A 117 -14.11 -18.70 -8.91
N LEU A 118 -14.20 -19.49 -9.98
CA LEU A 118 -13.06 -20.14 -10.61
C LEU A 118 -11.93 -19.15 -10.98
N LEU A 119 -12.28 -17.98 -11.49
CA LEU A 119 -11.30 -16.94 -11.88
C LEU A 119 -10.54 -16.43 -10.65
N HIS A 120 -11.25 -16.10 -9.56
CA HIS A 120 -10.65 -15.55 -8.36
C HIS A 120 -9.74 -16.56 -7.66
N GLU A 121 -10.17 -17.84 -7.62
CA GLU A 121 -9.37 -18.92 -7.04
C GLU A 121 -8.10 -19.20 -7.85
N ASP A 122 -8.18 -19.19 -9.20
CA ASP A 122 -7.03 -19.35 -10.07
C ASP A 122 -6.09 -18.14 -9.96
N ASN A 123 -6.61 -16.93 -10.01
CA ASN A 123 -5.83 -15.71 -9.84
C ASN A 123 -5.04 -15.71 -8.53
N ARG A 124 -5.66 -16.15 -7.42
CA ARG A 124 -4.97 -16.30 -6.13
C ARG A 124 -3.77 -17.23 -6.25
N LYS A 125 -3.98 -18.45 -6.76
CA LYS A 125 -2.91 -19.44 -6.94
C LYS A 125 -1.79 -18.92 -7.84
N MET A 126 -2.15 -18.26 -8.94
CA MET A 126 -1.16 -17.75 -9.89
C MET A 126 -0.37 -16.57 -9.33
N CYS A 127 -0.99 -15.68 -8.55
CA CYS A 127 -0.28 -14.60 -7.88
C CYS A 127 0.74 -15.14 -6.86
N GLU A 128 0.35 -16.11 -6.03
CA GLU A 128 1.28 -16.77 -5.11
C GLU A 128 2.41 -17.49 -5.86
N TYR A 129 2.09 -18.21 -6.94
CA TYR A 129 3.08 -18.92 -7.74
C TYR A 129 4.13 -18.01 -8.37
N TYR A 130 3.72 -16.89 -8.99
CA TYR A 130 4.64 -15.97 -9.67
C TYR A 130 5.45 -15.10 -8.71
N THR A 131 4.87 -14.71 -7.59
CA THR A 131 5.52 -13.77 -6.66
C THR A 131 6.29 -14.48 -5.55
N GLY A 132 5.88 -15.71 -5.18
CA GLY A 132 6.34 -16.40 -3.98
C GLY A 132 5.82 -15.75 -2.69
N ILE A 133 4.87 -14.83 -2.77
CA ILE A 133 4.30 -14.09 -1.64
C ILE A 133 2.91 -14.64 -1.33
N PRO A 134 2.59 -14.92 -0.05
CA PRO A 134 1.29 -15.49 0.30
C PRO A 134 0.16 -14.49 0.14
N VAL A 135 -1.01 -14.97 -0.28
CA VAL A 135 -2.27 -14.26 -0.12
C VAL A 135 -2.76 -14.50 1.31
N VAL A 136 -2.58 -13.49 2.16
CA VAL A 136 -2.82 -13.57 3.60
C VAL A 136 -4.28 -13.38 4.00
N ALA A 137 -5.08 -12.76 3.13
CA ALA A 137 -6.53 -12.66 3.30
C ALA A 137 -7.23 -12.46 1.96
N CYS A 138 -8.52 -12.80 1.94
CA CYS A 138 -9.45 -12.49 0.87
C CYS A 138 -10.68 -11.81 1.48
N VAL A 139 -11.13 -10.72 0.87
CA VAL A 139 -12.23 -9.87 1.35
C VAL A 139 -13.32 -9.84 0.29
N ALA A 140 -14.53 -10.21 0.65
CA ALA A 140 -15.70 -10.13 -0.21
C ALA A 140 -16.41 -8.78 -0.07
N ASP A 141 -17.27 -8.47 -1.03
CA ASP A 141 -18.10 -7.26 -0.95
C ASP A 141 -19.02 -7.33 0.28
N GLY A 142 -18.98 -6.30 1.08
CA GLY A 142 -19.77 -6.19 2.30
C GLY A 142 -19.15 -6.78 3.55
N ASP A 143 -17.96 -7.41 3.46
CA ASP A 143 -17.21 -7.82 4.64
C ASP A 143 -16.82 -6.59 5.47
N THR A 144 -17.04 -6.67 6.77
CA THR A 144 -16.69 -5.63 7.75
C THR A 144 -15.50 -6.03 8.62
N GLU A 145 -15.05 -7.27 8.51
CA GLU A 145 -13.95 -7.83 9.27
C GLU A 145 -12.95 -8.53 8.34
N LEU A 146 -11.67 -8.43 8.68
CA LEU A 146 -10.62 -9.13 7.97
C LEU A 146 -10.42 -10.51 8.60
N SER A 147 -10.69 -11.57 7.84
CA SER A 147 -10.45 -12.94 8.27
C SER A 147 -8.96 -13.27 8.22
N MET A 148 -8.25 -12.97 9.31
CA MET A 148 -6.82 -13.22 9.48
C MET A 148 -6.54 -13.59 10.93
N ASP A 149 -5.69 -14.60 11.17
CA ASP A 149 -5.26 -14.92 12.52
C ASP A 149 -4.27 -13.88 13.09
N ALA A 150 -4.20 -13.78 14.42
CA ALA A 150 -3.41 -12.76 15.08
C ALA A 150 -1.89 -12.93 14.88
N GLU A 151 -1.39 -14.13 14.63
CA GLU A 151 0.04 -14.36 14.38
C GLU A 151 0.43 -13.87 13.00
N THR A 152 -0.37 -14.20 11.98
CA THR A 152 -0.21 -13.68 10.62
C THR A 152 -0.24 -12.15 10.64
N LEU A 153 -1.25 -11.54 11.30
CA LEU A 153 -1.35 -10.09 11.40
C LEU A 153 -0.11 -9.46 12.05
N LYS A 154 0.37 -9.99 13.16
CA LYS A 154 1.60 -9.50 13.83
C LYS A 154 2.84 -9.64 12.94
N GLY A 155 2.94 -10.73 12.18
CA GLY A 155 4.03 -10.97 11.23
C GLY A 155 4.14 -9.92 10.13
N LEU A 156 3.05 -9.23 9.80
CA LEU A 156 3.08 -8.13 8.83
C LEU A 156 3.83 -6.89 9.34
N TYR A 157 3.92 -6.72 10.67
CA TYR A 157 4.62 -5.59 11.31
C TYR A 157 6.08 -5.92 11.74
N ALA A 158 6.50 -7.17 11.59
CA ALA A 158 7.84 -7.63 11.98
C ALA A 158 8.94 -7.27 10.95
#